data_255461abe2a968356e31f9fe08f3d6ec
#
_entry.id   255461abe2a968356e31f9fe08f3d6ec
#
_cell.length_a   1.000
_cell.length_b   1.000
_cell.length_c   1.000
_cell.angle_alpha   90.00
_cell.angle_beta   90.00
_cell.angle_gamma   90.00
#
_symmetry.space_group_name_H-M   'P 1'
#
loop_
_entity.id
_entity.type
_entity.pdbx_description
1 polymer ?
#
loop_
_entity_poly.entity_id
_entity_poly.type
_entity_poly.pdbx_seq_one_letter_code
_entity_poly.pdbx_strand_id
1 'polypeptide(L)'
;MLATNVAETSLTVPGIRFVIDPGYARISRYSYQSQVQRLPVEAISRASANQRQGRCGRVAAGVCLRLYSEQDFDSRPEFTEPEIQRTNLASVVLQMLRLRLGEVEHFPFINAPDRRLVRDGYKLLEELGAVDVRGKLLQPGRQMSDLPV
;
A
#
# COMPACT_ATOMS: atom_id res chain seq x y z
N MET A 1 -24.19 -3.69 -4.53
CA MET A 1 -22.95 -4.33 -4.01
C MET A 1 -22.21 -3.30 -3.17
N LEU A 2 -21.70 -3.68 -2.01
CA LEU A 2 -20.77 -2.86 -1.23
C LEU A 2 -19.36 -3.41 -1.46
N ALA A 3 -18.38 -2.53 -1.61
CA ALA A 3 -16.99 -2.90 -1.85
C ALA A 3 -16.04 -1.91 -1.16
N THR A 4 -14.84 -2.38 -0.86
CA THR A 4 -13.72 -1.56 -0.40
C THR A 4 -12.88 -1.08 -1.59
N ASN A 5 -11.74 -0.43 -1.34
CA ASN A 5 -10.75 -0.05 -2.36
C ASN A 5 -10.22 -1.23 -3.21
N VAL A 6 -10.39 -2.48 -2.78
CA VAL A 6 -10.11 -3.67 -3.60
C VAL A 6 -10.86 -3.64 -4.94
N ALA A 7 -12.06 -3.05 -4.97
CA ALA A 7 -12.83 -2.90 -6.21
C ALA A 7 -12.28 -1.82 -7.15
N GLU A 8 -11.33 -1.02 -6.75
CA GLU A 8 -10.71 -0.02 -7.65
C GLU A 8 -9.85 -0.67 -8.73
N THR A 9 -9.13 -1.75 -8.39
CA THR A 9 -8.17 -2.39 -9.30
C THR A 9 -8.35 -3.90 -9.41
N SER A 10 -8.55 -4.60 -8.29
CA SER A 10 -8.36 -6.06 -8.19
C SER A 10 -9.59 -6.87 -8.57
N LEU A 11 -10.79 -6.28 -8.52
CA LEU A 11 -12.03 -6.98 -8.85
C LEU A 11 -12.70 -6.37 -10.07
N THR A 12 -13.13 -7.23 -10.99
CA THR A 12 -14.01 -6.82 -12.09
C THR A 12 -15.42 -7.35 -11.82
N VAL A 13 -16.35 -6.44 -11.57
CA VAL A 13 -17.77 -6.78 -11.43
C VAL A 13 -18.47 -6.45 -12.74
N PRO A 14 -19.04 -7.45 -13.42
CA PRO A 14 -19.69 -7.21 -14.70
C PRO A 14 -21.00 -6.43 -14.51
N GLY A 15 -21.38 -5.64 -15.52
CA GLY A 15 -22.69 -4.98 -15.58
C GLY A 15 -22.88 -3.77 -14.66
N ILE A 16 -21.82 -3.25 -14.04
CA ILE A 16 -21.92 -2.04 -13.21
C ILE A 16 -22.17 -0.83 -14.10
N ARG A 17 -23.31 -0.16 -13.87
CA ARG A 17 -23.66 1.11 -14.52
C ARG A 17 -23.66 2.30 -13.56
N PHE A 18 -23.71 2.05 -12.25
CA PHE A 18 -23.76 3.08 -11.24
C PHE A 18 -22.69 2.83 -10.19
N VAL A 19 -21.96 3.87 -9.82
CA VAL A 19 -21.01 3.89 -8.71
C VAL A 19 -21.40 5.02 -7.77
N ILE A 20 -21.47 4.75 -6.47
CA ILE A 20 -21.59 5.75 -5.43
C ILE A 20 -20.25 5.77 -4.69
N ASP A 21 -19.54 6.88 -4.76
CA ASP A 21 -18.22 7.06 -4.16
C ASP A 21 -18.29 8.01 -2.96
N PRO A 22 -18.14 7.50 -1.72
CA PRO A 22 -18.08 8.33 -0.51
C PRO A 22 -16.78 9.12 -0.36
N GLY A 23 -15.76 8.86 -1.19
CA GLY A 23 -14.51 9.60 -1.17
C GLY A 23 -13.50 9.18 -0.11
N TYR A 24 -13.71 8.07 0.59
CA TYR A 24 -12.85 7.58 1.66
C TYR A 24 -12.41 6.14 1.44
N ALA A 25 -11.25 5.80 2.02
CA ALA A 25 -10.75 4.42 2.10
C ALA A 25 -9.97 4.21 3.40
N ARG A 26 -9.81 2.94 3.80
CA ARG A 26 -8.83 2.56 4.81
C ARG A 26 -7.48 2.42 4.13
N ILE A 27 -6.52 3.25 4.54
CA ILE A 27 -5.18 3.29 3.98
C ILE A 27 -4.19 2.86 5.05
N SER A 28 -3.36 1.86 4.70
CA SER A 28 -2.35 1.37 5.63
C SER A 28 -1.28 2.42 5.88
N ARG A 29 -1.02 2.73 7.15
CA ARG A 29 -0.01 3.69 7.61
C ARG A 29 0.82 3.09 8.75
N TYR A 30 2.12 3.19 8.66
CA TYR A 30 3.03 2.80 9.73
C TYR A 30 3.29 3.98 10.65
N SER A 31 3.14 3.77 11.95
CA SER A 31 3.45 4.75 12.98
C SER A 31 4.83 4.49 13.58
N TYR A 32 5.78 5.39 13.35
CA TYR A 32 7.12 5.30 13.92
C TYR A 32 7.14 5.34 15.45
N GLN A 33 6.22 6.08 16.07
CA GLN A 33 6.16 6.22 17.53
C GLN A 33 5.71 4.94 18.22
N SER A 34 4.69 4.28 17.67
CA SER A 34 4.11 3.07 18.26
C SER A 34 4.61 1.79 17.60
N GLN A 35 5.38 1.87 16.52
CA GLN A 35 5.84 0.75 15.70
C GLN A 35 4.70 -0.18 15.24
N VAL A 36 3.51 0.38 15.05
CA VAL A 36 2.29 -0.35 14.69
C VAL A 36 1.78 0.11 13.33
N GLN A 37 1.36 -0.84 12.53
CA GLN A 37 0.60 -0.61 11.31
C GLN A 37 -0.85 -0.26 11.67
N ARG A 38 -1.37 0.85 11.17
CA ARG A 38 -2.74 1.31 11.37
C ARG A 38 -3.47 1.39 10.04
N LEU A 39 -4.79 1.34 10.09
CA LEU A 39 -5.68 1.46 8.93
C LEU A 39 -6.66 2.63 9.15
N PRO A 40 -6.19 3.88 9.22
CA PRO A 40 -7.06 5.02 9.34
C PRO A 40 -7.97 5.14 8.11
N VAL A 41 -9.14 5.76 8.31
CA VAL A 41 -10.03 6.16 7.22
C VAL A 41 -9.56 7.53 6.73
N GLU A 42 -9.15 7.60 5.49
CA GLU A 42 -8.60 8.83 4.88
C GLU A 42 -9.35 9.15 3.57
N ALA A 43 -9.32 10.42 3.17
CA ALA A 43 -9.78 10.84 1.87
C ALA A 43 -8.91 10.19 0.77
N ILE A 44 -9.53 9.68 -0.26
CA ILE A 44 -8.83 9.07 -1.40
C ILE A 44 -8.24 10.13 -2.32
N SER A 45 -7.21 9.77 -3.09
CA SER A 45 -6.65 10.62 -4.14
C SER A 45 -7.60 10.81 -5.33
N ARG A 46 -7.33 11.80 -6.18
CA ARG A 46 -8.06 12.02 -7.43
C ARG A 46 -7.95 10.81 -8.37
N ALA A 47 -6.79 10.19 -8.46
CA ALA A 47 -6.58 8.99 -9.27
C ALA A 47 -7.45 7.83 -8.79
N SER A 48 -7.54 7.60 -7.46
CA SER A 48 -8.40 6.57 -6.87
C SER A 48 -9.87 6.84 -7.16
N ALA A 49 -10.33 8.10 -7.01
CA ALA A 49 -11.70 8.49 -7.34
C ALA A 49 -12.03 8.25 -8.83
N ASN A 50 -11.09 8.55 -9.73
CA ASN A 50 -11.24 8.30 -11.18
C ASN A 50 -11.24 6.79 -11.49
N GLN A 51 -10.44 5.99 -10.80
CA GLN A 51 -10.50 4.53 -10.91
C GLN A 51 -11.87 3.97 -10.49
N ARG A 52 -12.46 4.46 -9.39
CA ARG A 52 -13.83 4.11 -8.97
C ARG A 52 -14.83 4.47 -10.04
N GLN A 53 -14.78 5.70 -10.57
CA GLN A 53 -15.63 6.14 -11.68
C GLN A 53 -15.50 5.22 -12.89
N GLY A 54 -14.27 4.83 -13.25
CA GLY A 54 -14.01 3.94 -14.38
C GLY A 54 -14.67 2.57 -14.28
N ARG A 55 -15.16 2.18 -13.09
CA ARG A 55 -15.86 0.90 -12.90
C ARG A 55 -17.26 0.86 -13.51
N CYS A 56 -17.97 1.98 -13.59
CA CYS A 56 -19.29 2.03 -14.23
C CYS A 56 -19.24 2.24 -15.76
N GLY A 57 -18.07 2.56 -16.32
CA GLY A 57 -17.92 2.84 -17.75
C GLY A 57 -17.33 1.71 -18.61
N ARG A 58 -17.18 0.49 -18.09
CA ARG A 58 -16.47 -0.59 -18.79
C ARG A 58 -17.23 -1.24 -19.94
N VAL A 59 -18.53 -1.39 -19.80
CA VAL A 59 -19.38 -2.13 -20.78
C VAL A 59 -20.33 -1.19 -21.50
N ALA A 60 -20.80 -0.15 -20.83
CA ALA A 60 -21.73 0.84 -21.36
C ALA A 60 -21.53 2.16 -20.62
N ALA A 61 -22.12 3.25 -21.13
CA ALA A 61 -22.16 4.52 -20.40
C ALA A 61 -22.74 4.32 -19.01
N GLY A 62 -22.07 4.85 -17.99
CA GLY A 62 -22.43 4.74 -16.59
C GLY A 62 -22.37 6.07 -15.86
N VAL A 63 -22.90 6.11 -14.65
CA VAL A 63 -22.93 7.30 -13.81
C VAL A 63 -22.20 7.03 -12.50
N CYS A 64 -21.28 7.95 -12.12
CA CYS A 64 -20.64 7.95 -10.81
C CYS A 64 -21.13 9.14 -10.00
N LEU A 65 -21.71 8.85 -8.84
CA LEU A 65 -22.17 9.85 -7.88
C LEU A 65 -21.09 9.97 -6.79
N ARG A 66 -20.39 11.10 -6.75
CA ARG A 66 -19.43 11.45 -5.70
C ARG A 66 -20.18 12.14 -4.56
N LEU A 67 -20.05 11.63 -3.32
CA LEU A 67 -20.71 12.19 -2.14
C LEU A 67 -19.86 13.28 -1.47
N TYR A 68 -19.12 14.03 -2.25
CA TYR A 68 -18.25 15.15 -1.83
C TYR A 68 -18.21 16.20 -2.94
N SER A 69 -17.86 17.44 -2.59
CA SER A 69 -17.88 18.56 -3.53
C SER A 69 -16.76 18.49 -4.58
N GLU A 70 -16.93 19.20 -5.68
CA GLU A 70 -15.90 19.38 -6.69
C GLU A 70 -14.66 20.08 -6.11
N GLN A 71 -14.87 21.09 -5.27
CA GLN A 71 -13.80 21.77 -4.55
C GLN A 71 -12.98 20.81 -3.67
N ASP A 72 -13.64 19.90 -2.94
CA ASP A 72 -12.95 18.86 -2.17
C ASP A 72 -12.16 17.94 -3.10
N PHE A 73 -12.75 17.47 -4.20
CA PHE A 73 -12.04 16.65 -5.19
C PHE A 73 -10.78 17.35 -5.74
N ASP A 74 -10.88 18.62 -6.11
CA ASP A 74 -9.76 19.37 -6.69
C ASP A 74 -8.63 19.63 -5.69
N SER A 75 -8.97 19.75 -4.41
CA SER A 75 -8.00 19.93 -3.32
C SER A 75 -7.22 18.66 -2.95
N ARG A 76 -7.70 17.49 -3.38
CA ARG A 76 -7.07 16.20 -3.06
C ARG A 76 -5.77 15.98 -3.83
N PRO A 77 -4.81 15.23 -3.25
CA PRO A 77 -3.59 14.85 -3.96
C PRO A 77 -3.94 14.07 -5.23
N GLU A 78 -3.12 14.21 -6.26
CA GLU A 78 -3.33 13.52 -7.52
C GLU A 78 -3.25 12.00 -7.36
N PHE A 79 -2.22 11.51 -6.65
CA PHE A 79 -2.00 10.09 -6.39
C PHE A 79 -1.91 9.81 -4.88
N THR A 80 -2.27 8.61 -4.49
CA THR A 80 -1.99 8.09 -3.15
C THR A 80 -0.50 7.78 -3.04
N GLU A 81 0.09 8.13 -1.92
CA GLU A 81 1.49 7.81 -1.62
C GLU A 81 1.76 6.30 -1.80
N PRO A 82 2.85 5.90 -2.49
CA PRO A 82 3.19 4.50 -2.70
C PRO A 82 3.28 3.71 -1.39
N GLU A 83 2.87 2.46 -1.40
CA GLU A 83 2.85 1.62 -0.21
C GLU A 83 4.22 1.50 0.46
N ILE A 84 5.28 1.40 -0.34
CA ILE A 84 6.67 1.33 0.14
C ILE A 84 7.10 2.55 0.96
N GLN A 85 6.41 3.68 0.83
CA GLN A 85 6.71 4.92 1.58
C GLN A 85 5.87 5.09 2.85
N ARG A 86 4.89 4.22 3.10
CA ARG A 86 3.91 4.39 4.19
C ARG A 86 3.69 3.15 5.05
N THR A 87 4.37 2.03 4.76
CA THR A 87 4.22 0.77 5.51
C THR A 87 5.54 0.32 6.12
N ASN A 88 5.49 -0.61 7.07
CA ASN A 88 6.69 -1.27 7.58
C ASN A 88 7.33 -2.10 6.46
N LEU A 89 8.65 -2.04 6.35
CA LEU A 89 9.40 -2.67 5.26
C LEU A 89 10.06 -4.00 5.64
N ALA A 90 9.78 -4.57 6.81
CA ALA A 90 10.41 -5.83 7.23
C ALA A 90 10.23 -6.95 6.19
N SER A 91 9.02 -7.11 5.64
CA SER A 91 8.76 -8.13 4.60
C SER A 91 9.54 -7.85 3.31
N VAL A 92 9.62 -6.59 2.88
CA VAL A 92 10.37 -6.19 1.68
C VAL A 92 11.86 -6.45 1.89
N VAL A 93 12.43 -6.02 3.02
CA VAL A 93 13.83 -6.27 3.40
C VAL A 93 14.12 -7.77 3.42
N LEU A 94 13.25 -8.56 4.05
CA LEU A 94 13.42 -10.00 4.16
C LEU A 94 13.44 -10.67 2.77
N GLN A 95 12.53 -10.30 1.88
CA GLN A 95 12.48 -10.82 0.51
C GLN A 95 13.71 -10.41 -0.30
N MET A 96 14.16 -9.16 -0.18
CA MET A 96 15.37 -8.68 -0.87
C MET A 96 16.60 -9.46 -0.42
N LEU A 97 16.76 -9.69 0.89
CA LEU A 97 17.84 -10.51 1.44
C LEU A 97 17.76 -11.96 0.95
N ARG A 98 16.57 -12.55 0.91
CA ARG A 98 16.36 -13.92 0.43
C ARG A 98 16.71 -14.07 -1.04
N LEU A 99 16.32 -13.11 -1.87
CA LEU A 99 16.55 -13.10 -3.32
C LEU A 99 17.94 -12.55 -3.70
N ARG A 100 18.74 -12.09 -2.72
CA ARG A 100 20.07 -11.50 -2.93
C ARG A 100 20.05 -10.29 -3.88
N LEU A 101 19.05 -9.44 -3.76
CA LEU A 101 18.87 -8.24 -4.61
C LEU A 101 19.77 -7.06 -4.20
N GLY A 102 20.65 -7.25 -3.21
CA GLY A 102 21.50 -6.20 -2.66
C GLY A 102 20.83 -5.44 -1.53
N GLU A 103 21.42 -4.29 -1.18
CA GLU A 103 20.91 -3.44 -0.10
C GLU A 103 19.72 -2.62 -0.55
N VAL A 104 18.71 -2.48 0.32
CA VAL A 104 17.48 -1.72 0.03
C VAL A 104 17.80 -0.28 -0.38
N GLU A 105 18.81 0.33 0.26
CA GLU A 105 19.18 1.73 0.01
C GLU A 105 19.79 1.96 -1.38
N HIS A 106 20.36 0.94 -2.00
CA HIS A 106 21.00 1.01 -3.31
C HIS A 106 20.13 0.41 -4.43
N PHE A 107 18.97 -0.16 -4.09
CA PHE A 107 18.08 -0.75 -5.07
C PHE A 107 17.33 0.36 -5.86
N PRO A 108 17.25 0.28 -7.18
CA PRO A 108 16.66 1.32 -8.03
C PRO A 108 15.12 1.33 -7.97
N PHE A 109 14.56 1.66 -6.83
CA PHE A 109 13.12 1.86 -6.70
C PHE A 109 12.66 3.08 -7.52
N ILE A 110 11.50 3.00 -8.13
CA ILE A 110 10.86 4.16 -8.79
C ILE A 110 10.61 5.27 -7.76
N ASN A 111 10.11 4.90 -6.59
CA ASN A 111 9.95 5.78 -5.43
C ASN A 111 10.69 5.14 -4.26
N ALA A 112 11.83 5.67 -3.91
CA ALA A 112 12.64 5.13 -2.81
C ALA A 112 11.91 5.25 -1.47
N PRO A 113 11.99 4.24 -0.60
CA PRO A 113 11.45 4.31 0.74
C PRO A 113 12.25 5.28 1.63
N ASP A 114 11.60 5.80 2.68
CA ASP A 114 12.32 6.56 3.72
C ASP A 114 13.32 5.64 4.45
N ARG A 115 14.54 6.15 4.68
CA ARG A 115 15.60 5.44 5.43
C ARG A 115 15.15 5.00 6.83
N ARG A 116 14.24 5.73 7.45
CA ARG A 116 13.67 5.35 8.75
C ARG A 116 12.83 4.08 8.64
N LEU A 117 12.00 3.96 7.60
CA LEU A 117 11.21 2.74 7.35
C LEU A 117 12.12 1.52 7.12
N VAL A 118 13.20 1.71 6.35
CA VAL A 118 14.19 0.64 6.11
C VAL A 118 14.83 0.21 7.42
N ARG A 119 15.32 1.16 8.22
CA ARG A 119 15.94 0.88 9.52
C ARG A 119 14.99 0.18 10.49
N ASP A 120 13.74 0.64 10.58
CA ASP A 120 12.73 0.02 11.45
C ASP A 120 12.37 -1.39 10.97
N GLY A 121 12.38 -1.63 9.65
CA GLY A 121 12.24 -2.96 9.07
C GLY A 121 13.36 -3.91 9.49
N TYR A 122 14.62 -3.48 9.39
CA TYR A 122 15.79 -4.27 9.87
C TYR A 122 15.71 -4.53 11.37
N LYS A 123 15.37 -3.51 12.17
CA LYS A 123 15.24 -3.64 13.61
C LYS A 123 14.19 -4.69 13.99
N LEU A 124 13.04 -4.67 13.36
CA LEU A 124 12.01 -5.69 13.59
C LEU A 124 12.50 -7.10 13.21
N LEU A 125 13.20 -7.24 12.09
CA LEU A 125 13.77 -8.53 11.68
C LEU A 125 14.86 -9.03 12.63
N GLU A 126 15.65 -8.14 13.22
CA GLU A 126 16.64 -8.46 14.27
C GLU A 126 15.93 -8.93 15.56
N GLU A 127 14.90 -8.21 16.01
CA GLU A 127 14.08 -8.60 17.17
C GLU A 127 13.42 -9.98 17.00
N LEU A 128 13.03 -10.32 15.79
CA LEU A 128 12.47 -11.64 15.43
C LEU A 128 13.54 -12.72 15.22
N GLY A 129 14.83 -12.38 15.31
CA GLY A 129 15.93 -13.30 15.03
C GLY A 129 16.02 -13.73 13.56
N ALA A 130 15.39 -12.99 12.65
CA ALA A 130 15.43 -13.26 11.20
C ALA A 130 16.76 -12.81 10.56
N VAL A 131 17.37 -11.76 11.09
CA VAL A 131 18.70 -11.26 10.69
C VAL A 131 19.59 -11.09 11.90
N ASP A 132 20.90 -11.07 11.68
CA ASP A 132 21.88 -10.69 12.71
C ASP A 132 22.06 -9.17 12.80
N VAL A 133 22.84 -8.71 13.77
CA VAL A 133 23.19 -7.29 14.00
C VAL A 133 23.86 -6.60 12.80
N ARG A 134 24.36 -7.38 11.85
CA ARG A 134 24.94 -6.89 10.59
C ARG A 134 23.96 -6.95 9.42
N GLY A 135 22.67 -7.28 9.68
CA GLY A 135 21.64 -7.40 8.66
C GLY A 135 21.73 -8.68 7.80
N LYS A 136 22.55 -9.68 8.21
CA LYS A 136 22.69 -10.93 7.46
C LYS A 136 21.55 -11.89 7.79
N LEU A 137 20.96 -12.46 6.75
CA LEU A 137 19.83 -13.40 6.86
C LEU A 137 20.22 -14.69 7.61
N LEU A 138 19.52 -14.97 8.70
CA LEU A 138 19.65 -16.16 9.53
C LEU A 138 18.68 -17.28 9.09
N GLN A 139 18.80 -18.47 9.71
CA GLN A 139 17.93 -19.60 9.39
C GLN A 139 16.42 -19.31 9.65
N PRO A 140 16.02 -18.72 10.80
CA PRO A 140 14.63 -18.34 11.01
C PRO A 140 14.12 -17.38 9.94
N GLY A 141 14.90 -16.39 9.51
CA GLY A 141 14.55 -15.47 8.46
C GLY A 141 14.31 -16.16 7.11
N ARG A 142 15.09 -17.18 6.78
CA ARG A 142 14.86 -17.97 5.56
C ARG A 142 13.53 -18.71 5.64
N GLN A 143 13.20 -19.33 6.76
CA GLN A 143 11.92 -20.01 6.98
C GLN A 143 10.75 -19.02 6.90
N MET A 144 10.88 -17.85 7.52
CA MET A 144 9.87 -16.79 7.45
C MET A 144 9.63 -16.30 6.01
N SER A 145 10.69 -16.19 5.20
CA SER A 145 10.58 -15.73 3.81
C SER A 145 9.90 -16.74 2.87
N ASP A 146 9.79 -18.00 3.27
CA ASP A 146 9.11 -19.05 2.52
C ASP A 146 7.60 -19.15 2.88
N LEU A 147 7.15 -18.42 3.91
CA LEU A 147 5.74 -18.35 4.26
C LEU A 147 4.99 -17.43 3.28
N PRO A 148 3.77 -17.80 2.86
CA PRO A 148 2.93 -16.92 2.06
C PRO A 148 2.52 -15.71 2.92
N VAL A 149 2.84 -14.52 2.45
CA VAL A 149 2.48 -13.24 3.09
C VAL A 149 1.35 -12.60 2.30
#